data_870d4b73a7f53d955817dc2a30276866
#
_entry.id   870d4b73a7f53d955817dc2a30276866
#
_cell.length_a   1.000
_cell.length_b   1.000
_cell.length_c   1.000
_cell.angle_alpha   90.00
_cell.angle_beta   90.00
_cell.angle_gamma   90.00
#
_symmetry.space_group_name_H-M   'P 1'
#
loop_
_entity.id
_entity.type
_entity.pdbx_description
1 polymer ?
#
loop_
_entity_poly.entity_id
_entity_poly.type
_entity_poly.pdbx_seq_one_letter_code
_entity_poly.pdbx_strand_id
1 'polypeptide(L)'
;MDKRFCIFDMDGTLVDSMHYWKGLGRDYLESLGIRPDERLLWMVKAMTMLEGAAYFMDTFHIPGPPQRIADEMEAMMEEHYRRDVPLKPGVKEYLERLRARGCRLCVATATAEPLSHQCLSRLGVDHLFDFILSCETLGVSKNRPDVFLEAARRLGAAPGETAVFEDALYAARTAREAGFYTVAVPEPSYAGDWPELSALADECILDWRNAQ
;
A
#
# COMPACT_ATOMS: atom_id res chain seq x y z
N MET A 1 21.30 3.94 5.13
CA MET A 1 20.80 2.69 5.78
C MET A 1 21.79 1.53 5.60
N ASP A 2 22.06 0.78 6.68
CA ASP A 2 22.95 -0.41 6.64
C ASP A 2 22.16 -1.68 7.04
N LYS A 3 21.05 -1.94 6.33
CA LYS A 3 20.22 -3.13 6.52
C LYS A 3 20.27 -4.00 5.27
N ARG A 4 20.39 -5.32 5.47
CA ARG A 4 20.46 -6.31 4.38
C ARG A 4 19.12 -6.94 4.04
N PHE A 5 18.12 -6.76 4.90
CA PHE A 5 16.78 -7.30 4.74
C PHE A 5 15.80 -6.14 4.70
N CYS A 6 14.99 -6.09 3.65
CA CYS A 6 14.07 -4.97 3.43
C CYS A 6 12.68 -5.49 3.11
N ILE A 7 11.70 -4.99 3.84
CA ILE A 7 10.27 -5.22 3.62
C ILE A 7 9.68 -3.91 3.12
N PHE A 8 9.06 -3.93 1.97
CA PHE A 8 8.42 -2.76 1.39
C PHE A 8 6.91 -2.92 1.44
N ASP A 9 6.22 -1.89 1.89
CA ASP A 9 4.85 -1.71 1.50
C ASP A 9 4.77 -1.41 -0.01
N MET A 10 3.60 -1.64 -0.61
CA MET A 10 3.39 -1.42 -2.04
C MET A 10 2.71 -0.09 -2.32
N ASP A 11 1.50 0.10 -1.79
CA ASP A 11 0.58 1.17 -2.16
C ASP A 11 0.89 2.47 -1.43
N GLY A 12 1.28 3.52 -2.16
CA GLY A 12 1.76 4.76 -1.54
C GLY A 12 3.24 4.73 -1.18
N THR A 13 3.88 3.56 -1.18
CA THR A 13 5.31 3.36 -0.92
C THR A 13 6.09 3.12 -2.21
N LEU A 14 5.89 1.98 -2.88
CA LEU A 14 6.54 1.65 -4.15
C LEU A 14 5.80 2.22 -5.36
N VAL A 15 4.47 2.16 -5.34
CA VAL A 15 3.60 2.58 -6.43
C VAL A 15 2.76 3.80 -6.04
N ASP A 16 2.47 4.65 -7.03
CA ASP A 16 1.62 5.83 -6.84
C ASP A 16 0.16 5.47 -7.12
N SER A 17 -0.43 4.69 -6.21
CA SER A 17 -1.79 4.15 -6.31
C SER A 17 -2.82 4.90 -5.46
N MET A 18 -2.39 5.69 -4.47
CA MET A 18 -3.29 6.22 -3.45
C MET A 18 -4.32 7.22 -3.98
N HIS A 19 -4.02 7.91 -5.08
CA HIS A 19 -5.00 8.80 -5.72
C HIS A 19 -6.15 8.02 -6.38
N TYR A 20 -5.91 6.81 -6.93
CA TYR A 20 -6.96 5.91 -7.43
C TYR A 20 -7.87 5.43 -6.30
N TRP A 21 -7.27 4.98 -5.19
CA TRP A 21 -8.03 4.57 -3.99
C TRP A 21 -8.93 5.70 -3.47
N LYS A 22 -8.41 6.93 -3.42
CA LYS A 22 -9.18 8.10 -2.99
C LYS A 22 -10.30 8.49 -3.96
N GLY A 23 -10.05 8.32 -5.24
CA GLY A 23 -11.01 8.61 -6.30
C GLY A 23 -12.09 7.55 -6.48
N LEU A 24 -11.85 6.32 -6.03
CA LEU A 24 -12.61 5.13 -6.39
C LEU A 24 -14.12 5.26 -6.19
N GLY A 25 -14.57 5.80 -5.06
CA GLY A 25 -16.00 5.99 -4.80
C GLY A 25 -16.64 7.02 -5.75
N ARG A 26 -15.90 8.08 -6.12
CA ARG A 26 -16.34 9.06 -7.12
C ARG A 26 -16.45 8.39 -8.49
N ASP A 27 -15.39 7.72 -8.91
CA ASP A 27 -15.28 7.14 -10.24
C ASP A 27 -16.33 6.05 -10.45
N TYR A 28 -16.63 5.27 -9.40
CA TYR A 28 -17.71 4.30 -9.40
C TYR A 28 -19.08 4.97 -9.63
N LEU A 29 -19.42 5.99 -8.84
CA LEU A 29 -20.69 6.70 -8.96
C LEU A 29 -20.80 7.41 -10.31
N GLU A 30 -19.74 8.03 -10.80
CA GLU A 30 -19.71 8.67 -12.12
C GLU A 30 -19.87 7.65 -13.25
N SER A 31 -19.38 6.42 -13.11
CA SER A 31 -19.61 5.34 -14.08
C SER A 31 -21.08 4.96 -14.22
N LEU A 32 -21.87 5.19 -13.18
CA LEU A 32 -23.32 5.02 -13.15
C LEU A 32 -24.08 6.29 -13.57
N GLY A 33 -23.39 7.36 -13.98
CA GLY A 33 -23.97 8.66 -14.31
C GLY A 33 -24.39 9.50 -13.11
N ILE A 34 -23.95 9.13 -11.91
CA ILE A 34 -24.23 9.83 -10.66
C ILE A 34 -23.07 10.76 -10.35
N ARG A 35 -23.36 12.04 -10.09
CA ARG A 35 -22.33 13.02 -9.65
C ARG A 35 -22.41 13.18 -8.14
N PRO A 36 -21.46 12.62 -7.38
CA PRO A 36 -21.42 12.78 -5.93
C PRO A 36 -20.97 14.19 -5.57
N ASP A 37 -21.47 14.70 -4.44
CA ASP A 37 -20.92 15.91 -3.84
C ASP A 37 -19.69 15.61 -2.96
N GLU A 38 -18.88 16.63 -2.70
CA GLU A 38 -17.65 16.50 -1.91
C GLU A 38 -17.94 16.10 -0.45
N ARG A 39 -19.10 16.47 0.10
CA ARG A 39 -19.49 16.11 1.46
C ARG A 39 -19.72 14.61 1.59
N LEU A 40 -20.38 14.02 0.60
CA LEU A 40 -20.62 12.58 0.54
C LEU A 40 -19.31 11.83 0.46
N LEU A 41 -18.40 12.22 -0.44
CA LEU A 41 -17.08 11.61 -0.58
C LEU A 41 -16.25 11.71 0.70
N TRP A 42 -16.37 12.83 1.41
CA TRP A 42 -15.72 12.99 2.70
C TRP A 42 -16.30 12.04 3.77
N MET A 43 -17.62 11.81 3.78
CA MET A 43 -18.27 10.91 4.75
C MET A 43 -17.85 9.45 4.56
N VAL A 44 -17.75 8.98 3.33
CA VAL A 44 -17.37 7.59 3.05
C VAL A 44 -15.87 7.31 3.23
N LYS A 45 -15.04 8.34 3.34
CA LYS A 45 -13.58 8.21 3.47
C LYS A 45 -13.14 7.36 4.68
N ALA A 46 -13.94 7.37 5.76
CA ALA A 46 -13.64 6.61 6.99
C ALA A 46 -14.33 5.24 7.04
N MET A 47 -15.08 4.87 6.00
CA MET A 47 -15.83 3.63 5.92
C MET A 47 -14.96 2.54 5.28
N THR A 48 -15.24 1.29 5.64
CA THR A 48 -14.74 0.14 4.88
C THR A 48 -15.37 0.13 3.49
N MET A 49 -14.79 -0.62 2.54
CA MET A 49 -15.33 -0.76 1.19
C MET A 49 -16.81 -1.19 1.22
N LEU A 50 -17.14 -2.18 2.04
CA LEU A 50 -18.50 -2.71 2.17
C LEU A 50 -19.48 -1.69 2.81
N GLU A 51 -19.04 -0.94 3.81
CA GLU A 51 -19.85 0.13 4.42
C GLU A 51 -20.10 1.28 3.43
N GLY A 52 -19.07 1.70 2.68
CA GLY A 52 -19.21 2.68 1.61
C GLY A 52 -20.15 2.22 0.51
N ALA A 53 -20.05 0.97 0.09
CA ALA A 53 -20.94 0.33 -0.89
C ALA A 53 -22.40 0.32 -0.39
N ALA A 54 -22.64 -0.06 0.86
CA ALA A 54 -23.96 -0.02 1.47
C ALA A 54 -24.52 1.41 1.52
N TYR A 55 -23.68 2.37 1.89
CA TYR A 55 -24.07 3.79 1.91
C TYR A 55 -24.44 4.32 0.50
N PHE A 56 -23.69 3.95 -0.53
CA PHE A 56 -24.01 4.33 -1.92
C PHE A 56 -25.32 3.67 -2.39
N MET A 57 -25.50 2.38 -2.08
CA MET A 57 -26.73 1.66 -2.39
C MET A 57 -27.96 2.36 -1.81
N ASP A 58 -27.93 2.69 -0.54
CA ASP A 58 -29.06 3.31 0.16
C ASP A 58 -29.30 4.76 -0.31
N THR A 59 -28.21 5.53 -0.50
CA THR A 59 -28.31 6.96 -0.87
C THR A 59 -28.80 7.17 -2.29
N PHE A 60 -28.33 6.33 -3.23
CA PHE A 60 -28.61 6.49 -4.67
C PHE A 60 -29.56 5.42 -5.21
N HIS A 61 -30.14 4.58 -4.35
CA HIS A 61 -31.04 3.49 -4.72
C HIS A 61 -30.45 2.56 -5.79
N ILE A 62 -29.14 2.26 -5.67
CA ILE A 62 -28.45 1.35 -6.60
C ILE A 62 -28.96 -0.08 -6.31
N PRO A 63 -29.48 -0.81 -7.31
CA PRO A 63 -30.06 -2.13 -7.09
C PRO A 63 -28.97 -3.18 -6.78
N GLY A 64 -29.31 -4.17 -5.94
CA GLY A 64 -28.46 -5.31 -5.60
C GLY A 64 -27.89 -5.24 -4.18
N PRO A 65 -27.13 -6.25 -3.77
CA PRO A 65 -26.51 -6.26 -2.43
C PRO A 65 -25.26 -5.35 -2.40
N PRO A 66 -24.89 -4.80 -1.22
CA PRO A 66 -23.68 -4.00 -1.07
C PRO A 66 -22.41 -4.70 -1.55
N GLN A 67 -22.32 -6.02 -1.37
CA GLN A 67 -21.17 -6.81 -1.82
C GLN A 67 -20.92 -6.66 -3.33
N ARG A 68 -21.98 -6.64 -4.16
CA ARG A 68 -21.81 -6.44 -5.61
C ARG A 68 -21.15 -5.10 -5.93
N ILE A 69 -21.54 -4.03 -5.22
CA ILE A 69 -20.97 -2.69 -5.41
C ILE A 69 -19.50 -2.69 -4.97
N ALA A 70 -19.20 -3.33 -3.85
CA ALA A 70 -17.82 -3.49 -3.37
C ALA A 70 -16.97 -4.27 -4.40
N ASP A 71 -17.46 -5.38 -4.91
CA ASP A 71 -16.77 -6.20 -5.93
C ASP A 71 -16.54 -5.41 -7.24
N GLU A 72 -17.52 -4.59 -7.67
CA GLU A 72 -17.39 -3.71 -8.84
C GLU A 72 -16.32 -2.63 -8.63
N MET A 73 -16.27 -2.03 -7.43
CA MET A 73 -15.23 -1.05 -7.07
C MET A 73 -13.85 -1.70 -6.99
N GLU A 74 -13.75 -2.89 -6.42
CA GLU A 74 -12.50 -3.67 -6.40
C GLU A 74 -12.01 -3.98 -7.80
N ALA A 75 -12.91 -4.39 -8.71
CA ALA A 75 -12.58 -4.65 -10.11
C ALA A 75 -12.06 -3.40 -10.83
N MET A 76 -12.55 -2.20 -10.50
CA MET A 76 -12.01 -0.94 -11.04
C MET A 76 -10.55 -0.73 -10.58
N MET A 77 -10.26 -0.97 -9.29
CA MET A 77 -8.89 -0.89 -8.78
C MET A 77 -7.97 -1.93 -9.43
N GLU A 78 -8.45 -3.16 -9.61
CA GLU A 78 -7.69 -4.19 -10.33
C GLU A 78 -7.29 -3.74 -11.74
N GLU A 79 -8.20 -3.08 -12.47
CA GLU A 79 -7.90 -2.57 -13.80
C GLU A 79 -6.82 -1.48 -13.77
N HIS A 80 -6.83 -0.59 -12.76
CA HIS A 80 -5.77 0.40 -12.56
C HIS A 80 -4.42 -0.27 -12.31
N TYR A 81 -4.35 -1.31 -11.46
CA TYR A 81 -3.11 -2.06 -11.25
C TYR A 81 -2.61 -2.75 -12.52
N ARG A 82 -3.53 -3.22 -13.36
CA ARG A 82 -3.19 -3.85 -14.66
C ARG A 82 -2.66 -2.87 -15.68
N ARG A 83 -3.05 -1.58 -15.64
CA ARG A 83 -2.78 -0.62 -16.74
C ARG A 83 -2.05 0.64 -16.32
N ASP A 84 -2.52 1.31 -15.28
CA ASP A 84 -2.26 2.73 -15.07
C ASP A 84 -1.32 3.02 -13.91
N VAL A 85 -1.44 2.31 -12.79
CA VAL A 85 -0.66 2.59 -11.57
C VAL A 85 0.84 2.58 -11.87
N PRO A 86 1.56 3.70 -11.71
CA PRO A 86 2.99 3.77 -11.97
C PRO A 86 3.82 3.45 -10.72
N LEU A 87 5.11 3.16 -10.92
CA LEU A 87 6.09 3.26 -9.83
C LEU A 87 6.26 4.71 -9.40
N LYS A 88 6.51 4.94 -8.12
CA LYS A 88 7.04 6.24 -7.69
C LYS A 88 8.42 6.48 -8.34
N PRO A 89 8.72 7.74 -8.74
CA PRO A 89 9.96 8.04 -9.45
C PRO A 89 11.22 7.65 -8.67
N GLY A 90 12.11 6.86 -9.27
CA GLY A 90 13.37 6.41 -8.68
C GLY A 90 13.31 5.10 -7.88
N VAL A 91 12.12 4.51 -7.70
CA VAL A 91 11.94 3.24 -6.98
C VAL A 91 12.72 2.11 -7.64
N LYS A 92 12.60 1.95 -8.96
CA LYS A 92 13.27 0.86 -9.67
C LYS A 92 14.78 0.88 -9.47
N GLU A 93 15.39 2.01 -9.69
CA GLU A 93 16.84 2.21 -9.55
C GLU A 93 17.29 1.99 -8.09
N TYR A 94 16.45 2.37 -7.13
CA TYR A 94 16.74 2.13 -5.71
C TYR A 94 16.72 0.63 -5.37
N LEU A 95 15.70 -0.10 -5.81
CA LEU A 95 15.60 -1.54 -5.61
C LEU A 95 16.75 -2.29 -6.29
N GLU A 96 17.11 -1.92 -7.51
CA GLU A 96 18.25 -2.49 -8.24
C GLU A 96 19.58 -2.26 -7.48
N ARG A 97 19.79 -1.06 -6.92
CA ARG A 97 20.97 -0.78 -6.08
C ARG A 97 21.00 -1.64 -4.81
N LEU A 98 19.87 -1.82 -4.13
CA LEU A 98 19.80 -2.71 -2.95
C LEU A 98 20.14 -4.16 -3.33
N ARG A 99 19.60 -4.67 -4.42
CA ARG A 99 19.92 -6.02 -4.92
C ARG A 99 21.40 -6.16 -5.28
N ALA A 100 21.99 -5.17 -5.95
CA ALA A 100 23.42 -5.17 -6.28
C ALA A 100 24.33 -5.18 -5.03
N ARG A 101 23.85 -4.61 -3.91
CA ARG A 101 24.52 -4.67 -2.59
C ARG A 101 24.28 -5.98 -1.85
N GLY A 102 23.54 -6.94 -2.44
CA GLY A 102 23.23 -8.24 -1.86
C GLY A 102 22.10 -8.20 -0.82
N CYS A 103 21.27 -7.16 -0.82
CA CYS A 103 20.09 -7.10 0.04
C CYS A 103 19.03 -8.09 -0.43
N ARG A 104 18.32 -8.68 0.52
CA ARG A 104 17.11 -9.46 0.29
C ARG A 104 15.88 -8.59 0.45
N LEU A 105 14.99 -8.63 -0.51
CA LEU A 105 13.84 -7.73 -0.58
C LEU A 105 12.54 -8.55 -0.65
N CYS A 106 11.51 -8.10 0.05
CA CYS A 106 10.15 -8.62 -0.12
C CYS A 106 9.13 -7.48 -0.03
N VAL A 107 7.92 -7.77 -0.46
CA VAL A 107 6.77 -6.88 -0.31
C VAL A 107 5.86 -7.41 0.79
N ALA A 108 5.34 -6.53 1.64
CA ALA A 108 4.27 -6.80 2.59
C ALA A 108 3.15 -5.77 2.36
N THR A 109 2.03 -6.20 1.81
CA THR A 109 0.96 -5.33 1.32
C THR A 109 -0.42 -5.73 1.83
N ALA A 110 -1.36 -4.80 1.84
CA ALA A 110 -2.78 -5.08 2.03
C ALA A 110 -3.45 -5.61 0.74
N THR A 111 -2.87 -5.30 -0.42
CA THR A 111 -3.38 -5.71 -1.73
C THR A 111 -3.20 -7.21 -1.95
N ALA A 112 -4.15 -7.87 -2.62
CA ALA A 112 -4.11 -9.29 -2.92
C ALA A 112 -2.83 -9.68 -3.67
N GLU A 113 -2.22 -10.81 -3.28
CA GLU A 113 -0.92 -11.26 -3.79
C GLU A 113 -0.88 -11.41 -5.33
N PRO A 114 -1.88 -12.03 -6.00
CA PRO A 114 -1.87 -12.15 -7.46
C PRO A 114 -1.89 -10.79 -8.17
N LEU A 115 -2.62 -9.83 -7.62
CA LEU A 115 -2.74 -8.49 -8.18
C LEU A 115 -1.45 -7.68 -7.98
N SER A 116 -0.81 -7.84 -6.82
CA SER A 116 0.50 -7.23 -6.53
C SER A 116 1.57 -7.75 -7.50
N HIS A 117 1.64 -9.07 -7.72
CA HIS A 117 2.54 -9.68 -8.71
C HIS A 117 2.28 -9.15 -10.13
N GLN A 118 1.01 -9.05 -10.52
CA GLN A 118 0.65 -8.54 -11.86
C GLN A 118 1.09 -7.09 -12.04
N CYS A 119 0.85 -6.22 -11.04
CA CYS A 119 1.26 -4.82 -11.06
C CYS A 119 2.79 -4.69 -11.14
N LEU A 120 3.52 -5.33 -10.22
CA LEU A 120 4.97 -5.21 -10.13
C LEU A 120 5.68 -5.87 -11.32
N SER A 121 5.11 -6.94 -11.91
CA SER A 121 5.60 -7.55 -13.16
C SER A 121 5.44 -6.61 -14.34
N ARG A 122 4.27 -5.96 -14.50
CA ARG A 122 4.03 -4.94 -15.53
C ARG A 122 5.01 -3.78 -15.41
N LEU A 123 5.36 -3.39 -14.18
CA LEU A 123 6.31 -2.33 -13.88
C LEU A 123 7.79 -2.77 -14.00
N GLY A 124 8.04 -4.08 -14.21
CA GLY A 124 9.36 -4.64 -14.42
C GLY A 124 10.23 -4.68 -13.18
N VAL A 125 9.63 -4.83 -11.99
CA VAL A 125 10.34 -4.88 -10.70
C VAL A 125 10.02 -6.11 -9.85
N ASP A 126 9.02 -6.93 -10.21
CA ASP A 126 8.60 -8.11 -9.46
C ASP A 126 9.77 -9.07 -9.18
N HIS A 127 10.63 -9.28 -10.17
CA HIS A 127 11.82 -10.15 -10.10
C HIS A 127 12.89 -9.69 -9.10
N LEU A 128 12.78 -8.46 -8.57
CA LEU A 128 13.69 -7.91 -7.56
C LEU A 128 13.32 -8.36 -6.14
N PHE A 129 12.11 -8.88 -5.96
CA PHE A 129 11.65 -9.35 -4.66
C PHE A 129 11.78 -10.87 -4.55
N ASP A 130 12.16 -11.34 -3.37
CA ASP A 130 12.23 -12.78 -3.08
C ASP A 130 10.82 -13.39 -2.99
N PHE A 131 9.85 -12.60 -2.52
CA PHE A 131 8.41 -12.95 -2.46
C PHE A 131 7.58 -11.69 -2.20
N ILE A 132 6.28 -11.82 -2.42
CA ILE A 132 5.23 -10.89 -1.97
C ILE A 132 4.43 -11.60 -0.89
N LEU A 133 4.01 -10.88 0.14
CA LEU A 133 3.18 -11.36 1.23
C LEU A 133 2.01 -10.42 1.41
N SER A 134 0.80 -10.94 1.20
CA SER A 134 -0.43 -10.17 1.40
C SER A 134 -0.98 -10.35 2.82
N CYS A 135 -1.46 -9.26 3.39
CA CYS A 135 -2.23 -9.29 4.63
C CYS A 135 -3.50 -10.17 4.49
N GLU A 136 -4.12 -10.16 3.32
CA GLU A 136 -5.29 -10.99 3.00
C GLU A 136 -4.96 -12.48 3.11
N THR A 137 -3.85 -12.92 2.50
CA THR A 137 -3.39 -14.32 2.55
C THR A 137 -3.15 -14.81 3.98
N LEU A 138 -2.72 -13.92 4.87
CA LEU A 138 -2.49 -14.24 6.28
C LEU A 138 -3.73 -14.04 7.17
N GLY A 139 -4.79 -13.41 6.68
CA GLY A 139 -5.96 -13.05 7.48
C GLY A 139 -5.65 -12.03 8.58
N VAL A 140 -4.71 -11.12 8.34
CA VAL A 140 -4.25 -10.09 9.30
C VAL A 140 -4.30 -8.69 8.68
N SER A 141 -4.08 -7.67 9.50
CA SER A 141 -3.87 -6.31 9.02
C SER A 141 -2.57 -5.75 9.57
N LYS A 142 -2.05 -4.67 8.98
CA LYS A 142 -0.83 -3.98 9.44
C LYS A 142 -1.00 -3.22 10.77
N ASN A 143 -2.19 -3.24 11.38
CA ASN A 143 -2.39 -2.83 12.77
C ASN A 143 -1.78 -3.82 13.77
N ARG A 144 -1.35 -4.99 13.29
CA ARG A 144 -0.64 -6.03 14.04
C ARG A 144 0.66 -6.37 13.34
N PRO A 145 1.71 -6.76 14.07
CA PRO A 145 3.04 -6.98 13.50
C PRO A 145 3.16 -8.28 12.70
N ASP A 146 2.13 -9.11 12.65
CA ASP A 146 2.17 -10.48 12.13
C ASP A 146 2.73 -10.55 10.71
N VAL A 147 2.31 -9.65 9.80
CA VAL A 147 2.79 -9.64 8.40
C VAL A 147 4.28 -9.30 8.32
N PHE A 148 4.75 -8.34 9.12
CA PHE A 148 6.16 -7.95 9.12
C PHE A 148 7.04 -9.02 9.76
N LEU A 149 6.58 -9.63 10.86
CA LEU A 149 7.29 -10.74 11.52
C LEU A 149 7.39 -11.97 10.61
N GLU A 150 6.32 -12.34 9.91
CA GLU A 150 6.34 -13.44 8.95
C GLU A 150 7.24 -13.12 7.75
N ALA A 151 7.22 -11.89 7.25
CA ALA A 151 8.11 -11.44 6.18
C ALA A 151 9.59 -11.55 6.60
N ALA A 152 9.96 -11.04 7.78
CA ALA A 152 11.32 -11.15 8.31
C ALA A 152 11.74 -12.61 8.50
N ARG A 153 10.86 -13.46 9.05
CA ARG A 153 11.10 -14.90 9.21
C ARG A 153 11.39 -15.59 7.85
N ARG A 154 10.62 -15.28 6.81
CA ARG A 154 10.86 -15.81 5.44
C ARG A 154 12.15 -15.27 4.82
N LEU A 155 12.52 -14.03 5.12
CA LEU A 155 13.83 -13.48 4.72
C LEU A 155 14.99 -14.13 5.49
N GLY A 156 14.73 -14.82 6.60
CA GLY A 156 15.75 -15.41 7.45
C GLY A 156 16.43 -14.38 8.36
N ALA A 157 15.72 -13.36 8.79
CA ALA A 157 16.24 -12.23 9.57
C ALA A 157 15.43 -11.96 10.83
N ALA A 158 16.06 -11.35 11.82
CA ALA A 158 15.39 -10.79 12.99
C ALA A 158 14.81 -9.37 12.68
N PRO A 159 13.78 -8.90 13.42
CA PRO A 159 13.25 -7.55 13.24
C PRO A 159 14.34 -6.47 13.26
N GLY A 160 15.25 -6.48 14.21
CA GLY A 160 16.32 -5.47 14.32
C GLY A 160 17.33 -5.47 13.16
N GLU A 161 17.37 -6.53 12.33
CA GLU A 161 18.21 -6.63 11.14
C GLU A 161 17.49 -6.19 9.87
N THR A 162 16.18 -5.93 9.96
CA THR A 162 15.27 -5.72 8.84
C THR A 162 14.74 -4.29 8.83
N ALA A 163 14.75 -3.65 7.65
CA ALA A 163 14.10 -2.37 7.42
C ALA A 163 12.69 -2.57 6.87
N VAL A 164 11.72 -1.78 7.36
CA VAL A 164 10.35 -1.70 6.84
C VAL A 164 10.13 -0.32 6.26
N PHE A 165 9.73 -0.26 4.99
CA PHE A 165 9.44 0.96 4.25
C PHE A 165 7.92 1.14 4.18
N GLU A 166 7.42 2.27 4.70
CA GLU A 166 6.01 2.54 4.88
C GLU A 166 5.67 4.02 4.68
N ASP A 167 4.47 4.27 4.14
CA ASP A 167 3.86 5.60 4.03
C ASP A 167 2.73 5.82 5.05
N ALA A 168 2.18 4.73 5.60
CA ALA A 168 1.08 4.76 6.56
C ALA A 168 1.59 4.77 8.01
N LEU A 169 1.24 5.83 8.76
CA LEU A 169 1.67 6.02 10.14
C LEU A 169 1.35 4.83 11.06
N TYR A 170 0.15 4.25 10.95
CA TYR A 170 -0.25 3.12 11.80
C TYR A 170 0.62 1.88 11.56
N ALA A 171 0.96 1.61 10.31
CA ALA A 171 1.77 0.45 9.92
C ALA A 171 3.25 0.65 10.30
N ALA A 172 3.80 1.84 10.08
CA ALA A 172 5.14 2.21 10.52
C ALA A 172 5.28 2.11 12.06
N ARG A 173 4.26 2.57 12.81
CA ARG A 173 4.23 2.43 14.27
C ARG A 173 4.24 0.96 14.69
N THR A 174 3.41 0.13 14.10
CA THR A 174 3.37 -1.31 14.35
C THR A 174 4.71 -1.98 14.07
N ALA A 175 5.35 -1.65 12.96
CA ALA A 175 6.68 -2.19 12.63
C ALA A 175 7.73 -1.74 13.65
N ARG A 176 7.75 -0.45 14.02
CA ARG A 176 8.69 0.07 15.02
C ARG A 176 8.52 -0.58 16.39
N GLU A 177 7.29 -0.71 16.86
CA GLU A 177 6.97 -1.37 18.14
C GLU A 177 7.40 -2.84 18.16
N ALA A 178 7.39 -3.50 16.99
CA ALA A 178 7.89 -4.86 16.82
C ALA A 178 9.42 -4.96 16.67
N GLY A 179 10.14 -3.83 16.74
CA GLY A 179 11.60 -3.77 16.74
C GLY A 179 12.26 -3.68 15.37
N PHE A 180 11.50 -3.37 14.32
CA PHE A 180 12.05 -3.13 12.98
C PHE A 180 12.69 -1.74 12.86
N TYR A 181 13.68 -1.63 11.98
CA TYR A 181 14.15 -0.34 11.49
C TYR A 181 13.12 0.24 10.51
N THR A 182 12.59 1.41 10.79
CA THR A 182 11.50 2.00 10.01
C THR A 182 12.00 3.10 9.09
N VAL A 183 11.55 3.05 7.84
CA VAL A 183 11.85 4.05 6.81
C VAL A 183 10.54 4.66 6.33
N ALA A 184 10.35 5.94 6.61
CA ALA A 184 9.15 6.68 6.22
C ALA A 184 9.25 7.16 4.76
N VAL A 185 8.16 7.00 4.03
CA VAL A 185 8.00 7.49 2.65
C VAL A 185 6.83 8.48 2.62
N PRO A 186 7.00 9.71 2.08
CA PRO A 186 5.91 10.66 2.02
C PRO A 186 4.86 10.23 1.00
N GLU A 187 3.59 10.35 1.40
CA GLU A 187 2.44 10.10 0.56
C GLU A 187 1.46 11.28 0.68
N PRO A 188 1.15 12.00 -0.43
CA PRO A 188 0.25 13.15 -0.39
C PRO A 188 -1.13 12.83 0.20
N SER A 189 -1.55 11.57 0.07
CA SER A 189 -2.80 11.07 0.64
C SER A 189 -2.83 11.09 2.16
N TYR A 190 -1.67 11.00 2.79
CA TYR A 190 -1.45 11.00 4.24
C TYR A 190 -0.62 12.19 4.71
N ALA A 191 -0.66 13.31 3.98
CA ALA A 191 0.13 14.51 4.31
C ALA A 191 -0.09 15.02 5.75
N GLY A 192 -1.28 14.80 6.32
CA GLY A 192 -1.59 15.16 7.71
C GLY A 192 -0.81 14.32 8.74
N ASP A 193 -0.47 13.09 8.41
CA ASP A 193 0.24 12.16 9.30
C ASP A 193 1.76 12.28 9.17
N TRP A 194 2.24 12.98 8.13
CA TRP A 194 3.67 13.09 7.84
C TRP A 194 4.53 13.62 8.99
N PRO A 195 4.12 14.68 9.75
CA PRO A 195 4.93 15.16 10.87
C PRO A 195 5.18 14.09 11.93
N GLU A 196 4.17 13.27 12.22
CA GLU A 196 4.29 12.19 13.20
C GLU A 196 5.04 11.00 12.63
N LEU A 197 4.76 10.60 11.39
CA LEU A 197 5.43 9.51 10.71
C LEU A 197 6.94 9.78 10.57
N SER A 198 7.31 10.98 10.14
CA SER A 198 8.72 11.37 9.99
C SER A 198 9.48 11.46 11.31
N ALA A 199 8.79 11.83 12.39
CA ALA A 199 9.39 11.84 13.74
C ALA A 199 9.50 10.44 14.35
N LEU A 200 8.61 9.52 13.96
CA LEU A 200 8.61 8.13 14.41
C LEU A 200 9.72 7.32 13.74
N ALA A 201 9.96 7.49 12.46
CA ALA A 201 10.84 6.67 11.64
C ALA A 201 12.32 6.88 11.97
N ASP A 202 13.12 5.84 11.73
CA ASP A 202 14.58 5.91 11.88
C ASP A 202 15.23 6.62 10.69
N GLU A 203 14.57 6.60 9.52
CA GLU A 203 15.02 7.25 8.29
C GLU A 203 13.80 7.72 7.46
N CYS A 204 13.97 8.78 6.65
CA CYS A 204 12.96 9.26 5.71
C CYS A 204 13.52 9.28 4.29
N ILE A 205 12.82 8.69 3.34
CA ILE A 205 13.12 8.82 1.91
C ILE A 205 12.14 9.81 1.31
N LEU A 206 12.56 11.06 1.19
CA LEU A 206 11.74 12.12 0.60
C LEU A 206 11.62 12.00 -0.92
N ASP A 207 12.60 11.40 -1.55
CA ASP A 207 12.67 11.19 -2.99
C ASP A 207 13.57 9.98 -3.26
N TRP A 208 13.02 8.93 -3.86
CA TRP A 208 13.74 7.69 -4.16
C TRP A 208 14.94 7.90 -5.09
N ARG A 209 14.93 8.93 -5.94
CA ARG A 209 16.05 9.27 -6.82
C ARG A 209 17.30 9.69 -6.05
N ASN A 210 17.12 10.22 -4.83
CA ASN A 210 18.19 10.72 -3.98
C ASN A 210 18.50 9.76 -2.82
N ALA A 211 17.74 8.67 -2.66
CA ALA A 211 17.96 7.67 -1.62
C ALA A 211 19.27 6.90 -1.85
N GLN A 212 20.03 6.65 -0.76
CA GLN A 212 21.33 5.97 -0.77
C GLN A 212 21.27 4.54 -0.21
#